data_ab3c61b3d346cf7d6bd0810926a102e1
#
_entry.id   ab3c61b3d346cf7d6bd0810926a102e1
#
_cell.length_a   1.000
_cell.length_b   1.000
_cell.length_c   1.000
_cell.angle_alpha   90.00
_cell.angle_beta   90.00
_cell.angle_gamma   90.00
#
_symmetry.space_group_name_H-M   'P 1'
#
loop_
_entity.id
_entity.type
_entity.pdbx_description
1 polymer ?
#
loop_
_entity_poly.entity_id
_entity_poly.type
_entity_poly.pdbx_seq_one_letter_code
_entity_poly.pdbx_strand_id
1 'polypeptide(L)'
;MDYKEQYNFWLTDAYFDEATKKELQGIADNEGEIEDRFYKDLEFGTGGLRGVIGAGTNRMNIYTVRKATQGLANYILKQGGAEKGVAIACDSRRMSPEFADEAALCMAANGIKAYVFDALRPTPELSFAIRELGCISGIVVTASHNPPEYNGYKAYWEDGAQVAAPRDKEIIEEVRAVTDYNDVKTMDKKEAMEKGLYRVIGKEIDDRYMEELKKQIIHPEVIKEMADDIRIVYTPFHGTGNVPVRRILSELGFKHVYIVPEQELPDPDFTTLDYPNPEDPKAFTLALKLAKEKDADVVLATDPDADRLGIYAKDKATGEYVSFTGNMSGMLIAEYIMRERAATGKMPENPAMVTTIVTTNMTRAIAEDYKAKFVEVLTGFKYIGEQIKFFERDHSYNYVFGLEESYGCLAGTHARDKDAVVAVMCLCEVAAWCKKQGITLWDQMINLYEKYGYYKETQYAITMKGIDGSRQIAAIMDKLRKNPPKNFGDLQVVEMRDYDLDQTTNMATGEVTPTGLPKSNVLYFELTNDSWCCARPSGTEPKIKFYMGVKGTGLDDAQAKVEALTEAVKALL
;
A
#
# COMPACT_ATOMS: atom_id res chain seq x y z
N MET A 1 29.61 -12.01 14.22
CA MET A 1 30.34 -10.78 14.61
C MET A 1 29.42 -9.98 15.51
N ASP A 2 29.94 -9.40 16.60
CA ASP A 2 29.20 -8.40 17.35
C ASP A 2 29.12 -7.07 16.58
N TYR A 3 28.36 -6.09 17.08
CA TYR A 3 28.17 -4.84 16.35
C TYR A 3 29.45 -4.01 16.17
N LYS A 4 30.42 -4.12 17.12
CA LYS A 4 31.73 -3.44 17.01
C LYS A 4 32.65 -4.11 16.00
N GLU A 5 32.63 -5.43 15.93
CA GLU A 5 33.34 -6.21 14.91
C GLU A 5 32.79 -5.88 13.52
N GLN A 6 31.46 -5.80 13.35
CA GLN A 6 30.82 -5.42 12.10
C GLN A 6 31.18 -3.98 11.68
N TYR A 7 31.12 -3.02 12.62
CA TYR A 7 31.54 -1.64 12.36
C TYR A 7 32.98 -1.54 11.89
N ASN A 8 33.91 -2.22 12.58
CA ASN A 8 35.33 -2.25 12.22
C ASN A 8 35.56 -2.93 10.86
N PHE A 9 34.83 -3.99 10.56
CA PHE A 9 34.89 -4.64 9.25
C PHE A 9 34.49 -3.67 8.15
N TRP A 10 33.39 -2.94 8.28
CA TRP A 10 32.95 -1.96 7.30
C TRP A 10 33.91 -0.77 7.13
N LEU A 11 34.62 -0.39 8.18
CA LEU A 11 35.64 0.67 8.14
C LEU A 11 36.92 0.27 7.39
N THR A 12 37.32 -1.01 7.47
CA THR A 12 38.67 -1.42 7.06
C THR A 12 38.69 -2.27 5.80
N ASP A 13 37.61 -2.99 5.49
CA ASP A 13 37.57 -3.86 4.33
C ASP A 13 37.52 -3.06 3.01
N ALA A 14 38.22 -3.55 1.99
CA ALA A 14 38.32 -2.92 0.68
C ALA A 14 37.00 -3.00 -0.13
N TYR A 15 36.07 -3.83 0.25
CA TYR A 15 34.76 -3.95 -0.40
C TYR A 15 33.92 -2.67 -0.27
N PHE A 16 34.07 -1.96 0.85
CA PHE A 16 33.32 -0.73 1.12
C PHE A 16 34.05 0.49 0.58
N ASP A 17 33.29 1.41 -0.04
CA ASP A 17 33.83 2.62 -0.62
C ASP A 17 34.27 3.67 0.43
N GLU A 18 35.05 4.66 -0.02
CA GLU A 18 35.59 5.70 0.85
C GLU A 18 34.49 6.63 1.42
N ALA A 19 33.37 6.82 0.71
CA ALA A 19 32.25 7.63 1.20
C ALA A 19 31.58 6.96 2.40
N THR A 20 31.32 5.66 2.30
CA THR A 20 30.80 4.81 3.38
C THR A 20 31.73 4.81 4.59
N LYS A 21 33.03 4.63 4.39
CA LYS A 21 34.03 4.67 5.48
C LYS A 21 34.06 6.03 6.16
N LYS A 22 34.01 7.11 5.38
CA LYS A 22 33.98 8.48 5.92
C LYS A 22 32.73 8.75 6.74
N GLU A 23 31.57 8.28 6.30
CA GLU A 23 30.33 8.37 7.06
C GLU A 23 30.46 7.65 8.41
N LEU A 24 30.99 6.43 8.40
CA LEU A 24 31.21 5.64 9.62
C LEU A 24 32.25 6.27 10.56
N GLN A 25 33.31 6.87 10.02
CA GLN A 25 34.26 7.64 10.82
C GLN A 25 33.60 8.81 11.55
N GLY A 26 32.60 9.44 10.92
CA GLY A 26 31.85 10.54 11.51
C GLY A 26 31.03 10.18 12.75
N ILE A 27 30.80 8.90 13.00
CA ILE A 27 30.05 8.40 14.17
C ILE A 27 30.95 7.65 15.17
N ALA A 28 32.27 7.66 14.98
CA ALA A 28 33.22 6.86 15.77
C ALA A 28 33.10 7.06 17.30
N ASP A 29 32.72 8.26 17.73
CA ASP A 29 32.55 8.63 19.14
C ASP A 29 31.10 8.44 19.65
N ASN A 30 30.19 7.91 18.81
CA ASN A 30 28.79 7.70 19.15
C ASN A 30 28.46 6.18 19.19
N GLU A 31 28.72 5.57 20.34
CA GLU A 31 28.51 4.11 20.51
C GLU A 31 27.06 3.67 20.28
N GLY A 32 26.07 4.50 20.70
CA GLY A 32 24.64 4.20 20.48
C GLY A 32 24.26 4.17 19.00
N GLU A 33 24.82 5.07 18.19
CA GLU A 33 24.59 5.10 16.75
C GLU A 33 25.31 3.94 16.06
N ILE A 34 26.50 3.55 16.50
CA ILE A 34 27.21 2.37 16.00
C ILE A 34 26.40 1.11 16.30
N GLU A 35 25.92 0.95 17.53
CA GLU A 35 25.10 -0.20 17.91
C GLU A 35 23.82 -0.26 17.07
N ASP A 36 23.09 0.85 16.92
CA ASP A 36 21.85 0.90 16.14
C ASP A 36 22.04 0.54 14.67
N ARG A 37 23.20 0.89 14.09
CA ARG A 37 23.53 0.59 12.69
C ARG A 37 23.98 -0.86 12.44
N PHE A 38 24.48 -1.56 13.47
CA PHE A 38 25.17 -2.84 13.30
C PHE A 38 24.69 -3.98 14.20
N TYR A 39 23.71 -3.75 15.13
CA TYR A 39 23.26 -4.80 16.05
C TYR A 39 22.54 -5.97 15.37
N LYS A 40 22.05 -5.75 14.15
CA LYS A 40 21.43 -6.76 13.29
C LYS A 40 21.57 -6.38 11.82
N ASP A 41 21.27 -7.33 10.94
CA ASP A 41 21.03 -7.03 9.52
C ASP A 41 19.64 -6.42 9.33
N LEU A 42 19.50 -5.54 8.35
CA LEU A 42 18.19 -5.06 7.91
C LEU A 42 17.38 -6.25 7.39
N GLU A 43 16.27 -6.52 8.03
CA GLU A 43 15.48 -7.71 7.73
C GLU A 43 14.72 -7.56 6.41
N PHE A 44 14.86 -8.56 5.55
CA PHE A 44 13.94 -8.75 4.45
C PHE A 44 12.64 -9.28 5.04
N GLY A 45 11.71 -8.34 5.34
CA GLY A 45 10.39 -8.65 5.89
C GLY A 45 9.50 -9.37 4.88
N THR A 46 8.20 -9.42 5.14
CA THR A 46 7.20 -10.15 4.33
C THR A 46 7.04 -9.68 2.88
N GLY A 47 8.07 -9.15 2.27
CA GLY A 47 8.05 -8.74 0.86
C GLY A 47 9.09 -7.69 0.49
N GLY A 48 10.11 -7.45 1.34
CA GLY A 48 11.18 -6.51 1.02
C GLY A 48 11.89 -5.91 2.23
N LEU A 49 12.78 -4.97 1.95
CA LEU A 49 13.51 -4.19 2.95
C LEU A 49 12.83 -2.84 3.18
N ARG A 50 12.96 -2.30 4.38
CA ARG A 50 12.63 -0.90 4.69
C ARG A 50 13.49 -0.44 5.86
N GLY A 51 14.14 0.71 5.73
CA GLY A 51 14.99 1.26 6.78
C GLY A 51 15.46 2.69 6.48
N VAL A 52 16.15 3.25 7.45
CA VAL A 52 16.82 4.55 7.30
C VAL A 52 18.00 4.40 6.34
N ILE A 53 18.20 5.39 5.47
CA ILE A 53 19.34 5.45 4.55
C ILE A 53 20.62 5.72 5.34
N GLY A 54 21.71 5.00 5.06
CA GLY A 54 23.01 5.22 5.67
C GLY A 54 23.91 3.99 5.65
N ALA A 55 25.15 4.15 6.08
CA ALA A 55 26.11 3.07 6.23
C ALA A 55 25.76 2.18 7.43
N GLY A 56 25.85 0.86 7.24
CA GLY A 56 25.59 -0.14 8.27
C GLY A 56 24.71 -1.29 7.80
N THR A 57 24.77 -2.41 8.52
CA THR A 57 23.99 -3.60 8.17
C THR A 57 22.49 -3.43 8.43
N ASN A 58 22.09 -2.57 9.39
CA ASN A 58 20.71 -2.24 9.71
C ASN A 58 20.27 -0.91 9.06
N ARG A 59 20.75 -0.63 7.85
CA ARG A 59 20.46 0.58 7.06
C ARG A 59 20.20 0.23 5.60
N MET A 60 19.45 1.10 4.92
CA MET A 60 19.33 1.06 3.46
C MET A 60 20.55 1.71 2.82
N ASN A 61 21.30 0.93 2.07
CA ASN A 61 22.47 1.35 1.30
C ASN A 61 22.69 0.40 0.12
N ILE A 62 23.66 0.71 -0.74
CA ILE A 62 23.95 -0.11 -1.93
C ILE A 62 24.33 -1.55 -1.57
N TYR A 63 24.98 -1.78 -0.44
CA TYR A 63 25.44 -3.11 -0.01
C TYR A 63 24.28 -3.99 0.48
N THR A 64 23.35 -3.42 1.25
CA THR A 64 22.16 -4.15 1.71
C THR A 64 21.20 -4.43 0.56
N VAL A 65 21.08 -3.50 -0.40
CA VAL A 65 20.30 -3.69 -1.64
C VAL A 65 20.93 -4.79 -2.52
N ARG A 66 22.23 -4.75 -2.74
CA ARG A 66 22.96 -5.78 -3.50
C ARG A 66 22.81 -7.16 -2.85
N LYS A 67 22.99 -7.27 -1.52
CA LYS A 67 22.82 -8.51 -0.77
C LYS A 67 21.40 -9.09 -0.93
N ALA A 68 20.37 -8.26 -0.76
CA ALA A 68 18.99 -8.67 -0.95
C ALA A 68 18.71 -9.11 -2.39
N THR A 69 19.26 -8.38 -3.36
CA THR A 69 19.10 -8.69 -4.78
C THR A 69 19.84 -9.97 -5.17
N GLN A 70 21.03 -10.24 -4.60
CA GLN A 70 21.74 -11.51 -4.81
C GLN A 70 20.92 -12.70 -4.29
N GLY A 71 20.30 -12.57 -3.11
CA GLY A 71 19.41 -13.61 -2.59
C GLY A 71 18.19 -13.83 -3.50
N LEU A 72 17.55 -12.76 -3.97
CA LEU A 72 16.45 -12.87 -4.93
C LEU A 72 16.91 -13.50 -6.26
N ALA A 73 18.09 -13.12 -6.76
CA ALA A 73 18.67 -13.71 -7.98
C ALA A 73 18.92 -15.22 -7.80
N ASN A 74 19.49 -15.63 -6.67
CA ASN A 74 19.71 -17.05 -6.35
C ASN A 74 18.38 -17.82 -6.37
N TYR A 75 17.34 -17.25 -5.77
CA TYR A 75 16.01 -17.86 -5.78
C TYR A 75 15.44 -17.98 -7.20
N ILE A 76 15.52 -16.91 -8.02
CA ILE A 76 15.07 -16.92 -9.41
C ILE A 76 15.80 -18.01 -10.22
N LEU A 77 17.11 -18.14 -10.06
CA LEU A 77 17.91 -19.17 -10.72
C LEU A 77 17.47 -20.58 -10.32
N LYS A 78 17.21 -20.82 -9.03
CA LYS A 78 16.67 -22.09 -8.53
C LYS A 78 15.30 -22.43 -9.10
N GLN A 79 14.47 -21.43 -9.37
CA GLN A 79 13.17 -21.59 -10.00
C GLN A 79 13.25 -21.74 -11.52
N GLY A 80 14.43 -21.63 -12.14
CA GLY A 80 14.62 -21.71 -13.59
C GLY A 80 14.03 -20.52 -14.35
N GLY A 81 13.85 -19.35 -13.69
CA GLY A 81 13.14 -18.19 -14.24
C GLY A 81 14.04 -17.12 -14.87
N ALA A 82 15.35 -17.34 -15.00
CA ALA A 82 16.31 -16.32 -15.46
C ALA A 82 15.97 -15.69 -16.82
N GLU A 83 15.48 -16.49 -17.76
CA GLU A 83 15.14 -16.04 -19.12
C GLU A 83 13.97 -15.06 -19.17
N LYS A 84 13.07 -15.09 -18.19
CA LYS A 84 11.92 -14.19 -18.11
C LYS A 84 12.33 -12.76 -17.70
N GLY A 85 13.42 -12.61 -16.94
CA GLY A 85 13.91 -11.31 -16.48
C GLY A 85 13.12 -10.72 -15.31
N VAL A 86 13.53 -9.51 -14.90
CA VAL A 86 12.99 -8.76 -13.76
C VAL A 86 12.69 -7.33 -14.17
N ALA A 87 11.50 -6.82 -13.87
CA ALA A 87 11.14 -5.41 -14.06
C ALA A 87 11.52 -4.59 -12.82
N ILE A 88 12.02 -3.36 -13.02
CA ILE A 88 12.51 -2.52 -11.92
C ILE A 88 12.02 -1.08 -12.08
N ALA A 89 11.39 -0.55 -11.03
CA ALA A 89 10.94 0.83 -10.92
C ALA A 89 11.42 1.47 -9.62
N CYS A 90 11.36 2.79 -9.53
CA CYS A 90 11.69 3.53 -8.32
C CYS A 90 10.83 4.80 -8.17
N ASP A 91 10.74 5.29 -6.93
CA ASP A 91 10.11 6.55 -6.58
C ASP A 91 11.12 7.72 -6.55
N SER A 92 10.67 8.88 -6.04
CA SER A 92 11.44 10.13 -6.00
C SER A 92 12.40 10.25 -4.82
N ARG A 93 12.47 9.26 -3.92
CA ARG A 93 13.29 9.32 -2.71
C ARG A 93 14.78 9.36 -3.00
N ARG A 94 15.55 9.89 -2.02
CA ARG A 94 17.01 9.82 -2.06
C ARG A 94 17.47 8.39 -2.33
N MET A 95 18.45 8.21 -3.17
CA MET A 95 19.07 6.95 -3.55
C MET A 95 18.15 5.95 -4.27
N SER A 96 16.88 6.28 -4.55
CA SER A 96 15.98 5.34 -5.22
C SER A 96 16.47 4.96 -6.63
N PRO A 97 16.90 5.90 -7.50
CA PRO A 97 17.46 5.53 -8.79
C PRO A 97 18.76 4.72 -8.68
N GLU A 98 19.65 5.07 -7.74
CA GLU A 98 20.92 4.37 -7.51
C GLU A 98 20.66 2.95 -7.03
N PHE A 99 19.76 2.76 -6.08
CA PHE A 99 19.38 1.41 -5.59
C PHE A 99 18.70 0.57 -6.67
N ALA A 100 17.91 1.18 -7.54
CA ALA A 100 17.31 0.49 -8.69
C ALA A 100 18.38 0.04 -9.69
N ASP A 101 19.37 0.89 -10.00
CA ASP A 101 20.51 0.53 -10.85
C ASP A 101 21.35 -0.59 -10.23
N GLU A 102 21.65 -0.51 -8.92
CA GLU A 102 22.40 -1.56 -8.22
C GLU A 102 21.69 -2.91 -8.24
N ALA A 103 20.38 -2.90 -8.06
CA ALA A 103 19.57 -4.12 -8.18
C ALA A 103 19.63 -4.68 -9.62
N ALA A 104 19.50 -3.81 -10.64
CA ALA A 104 19.57 -4.21 -12.03
C ALA A 104 20.93 -4.81 -12.40
N LEU A 105 22.02 -4.21 -11.94
CA LEU A 105 23.39 -4.67 -12.23
C LEU A 105 23.71 -5.97 -11.50
N CYS A 106 23.17 -6.18 -10.31
CA CYS A 106 23.27 -7.45 -9.60
C CYS A 106 22.52 -8.56 -10.36
N MET A 107 21.28 -8.30 -10.83
CA MET A 107 20.53 -9.24 -11.66
C MET A 107 21.29 -9.57 -12.94
N ALA A 108 21.78 -8.57 -13.66
CA ALA A 108 22.55 -8.73 -14.90
C ALA A 108 23.80 -9.58 -14.70
N ALA A 109 24.56 -9.35 -13.61
CA ALA A 109 25.76 -10.11 -13.27
C ALA A 109 25.47 -11.60 -12.95
N ASN A 110 24.21 -11.92 -12.58
CA ASN A 110 23.72 -13.29 -12.41
C ASN A 110 23.08 -13.86 -13.69
N GLY A 111 23.20 -13.17 -14.83
CA GLY A 111 22.63 -13.60 -16.10
C GLY A 111 21.12 -13.42 -16.23
N ILE A 112 20.51 -12.66 -15.34
CA ILE A 112 19.07 -12.36 -15.34
C ILE A 112 18.88 -10.98 -15.97
N LYS A 113 18.03 -10.91 -17.01
CA LYS A 113 17.72 -9.66 -17.69
C LYS A 113 16.95 -8.70 -16.76
N ALA A 114 17.40 -7.47 -16.65
CA ALA A 114 16.71 -6.40 -15.94
C ALA A 114 16.05 -5.43 -16.93
N TYR A 115 14.75 -5.19 -16.78
CA TYR A 115 13.98 -4.18 -17.48
C TYR A 115 13.78 -3.00 -16.54
N VAL A 116 14.51 -1.90 -16.77
CA VAL A 116 14.55 -0.75 -15.87
C VAL A 116 13.82 0.42 -16.50
N PHE A 117 12.88 1.01 -15.80
CA PHE A 117 12.20 2.21 -16.27
C PHE A 117 13.17 3.39 -16.44
N ASP A 118 12.95 4.17 -17.50
CA ASP A 118 13.78 5.34 -17.86
C ASP A 118 13.60 6.53 -16.91
N ALA A 119 12.54 6.56 -16.14
CA ALA A 119 12.21 7.57 -15.15
C ALA A 119 11.38 6.95 -14.00
N LEU A 120 11.01 7.79 -13.03
CA LEU A 120 10.17 7.39 -11.90
C LEU A 120 8.86 6.77 -12.38
N ARG A 121 8.44 5.64 -11.80
CA ARG A 121 7.15 5.01 -12.11
C ARG A 121 6.45 4.52 -10.84
N PRO A 122 5.11 4.55 -10.86
CA PRO A 122 4.28 4.05 -9.75
C PRO A 122 4.48 2.56 -9.47
N THR A 123 4.30 2.20 -8.20
CA THR A 123 4.22 0.78 -7.78
C THR A 123 3.21 -0.04 -8.61
N PRO A 124 1.97 0.42 -8.86
CA PRO A 124 1.03 -0.34 -9.71
C PRO A 124 1.49 -0.51 -11.15
N GLU A 125 2.21 0.44 -11.70
CA GLU A 125 2.74 0.32 -13.06
C GLU A 125 3.88 -0.71 -13.15
N LEU A 126 4.69 -0.86 -12.09
CA LEU A 126 5.61 -1.99 -11.98
C LEU A 126 4.86 -3.32 -11.96
N SER A 127 3.82 -3.43 -11.12
CA SER A 127 2.97 -4.64 -11.08
C SER A 127 2.41 -5.00 -12.46
N PHE A 128 1.95 -4.01 -13.21
CA PHE A 128 1.50 -4.15 -14.59
C PHE A 128 2.65 -4.59 -15.52
N ALA A 129 3.81 -3.94 -15.44
CA ALA A 129 4.96 -4.23 -16.30
C ALA A 129 5.49 -5.67 -16.15
N ILE A 130 5.49 -6.21 -14.93
CA ILE A 130 5.88 -7.62 -14.68
C ILE A 130 5.02 -8.56 -15.52
N ARG A 131 3.72 -8.36 -15.53
CA ARG A 131 2.76 -9.19 -16.25
C ARG A 131 2.82 -8.96 -17.76
N GLU A 132 2.90 -7.71 -18.18
CA GLU A 132 2.95 -7.31 -19.60
C GLU A 132 4.22 -7.81 -20.29
N LEU A 133 5.36 -7.78 -19.60
CA LEU A 133 6.64 -8.27 -20.14
C LEU A 133 6.85 -9.78 -19.89
N GLY A 134 5.99 -10.43 -19.11
CA GLY A 134 6.15 -11.84 -18.72
C GLY A 134 7.37 -12.07 -17.83
N CYS A 135 7.75 -11.09 -17.01
CA CYS A 135 8.85 -11.20 -16.07
C CYS A 135 8.58 -12.22 -14.97
N ILE A 136 9.63 -12.88 -14.45
CA ILE A 136 9.52 -13.80 -13.30
C ILE A 136 9.33 -13.03 -12.00
N SER A 137 9.85 -11.81 -11.92
CA SER A 137 9.85 -11.01 -10.70
C SER A 137 9.89 -9.52 -11.04
N GLY A 138 9.68 -8.68 -10.04
CA GLY A 138 9.85 -7.23 -10.13
C GLY A 138 10.36 -6.65 -8.82
N ILE A 139 10.95 -5.47 -8.92
CA ILE A 139 11.49 -4.72 -7.80
C ILE A 139 10.99 -3.28 -7.89
N VAL A 140 10.44 -2.74 -6.81
CA VAL A 140 10.24 -1.30 -6.69
C VAL A 140 11.02 -0.75 -5.51
N VAL A 141 11.83 0.26 -5.78
CA VAL A 141 12.60 0.96 -4.75
C VAL A 141 11.78 2.14 -4.25
N THR A 142 11.21 1.98 -3.06
CA THR A 142 10.33 2.96 -2.40
C THR A 142 10.17 2.64 -0.92
N ALA A 143 9.96 3.67 -0.11
CA ALA A 143 9.43 3.53 1.25
C ALA A 143 8.00 4.07 1.37
N SER A 144 7.26 4.17 0.24
CA SER A 144 5.88 4.70 0.20
C SER A 144 5.80 6.06 0.89
N HIS A 145 4.96 6.22 1.88
CA HIS A 145 4.69 7.46 2.60
C HIS A 145 5.57 7.70 3.85
N ASN A 146 6.62 6.90 4.07
CA ASN A 146 7.52 7.10 5.22
C ASN A 146 8.26 8.45 5.12
N PRO A 147 8.82 8.97 6.24
CA PRO A 147 9.67 10.16 6.25
C PRO A 147 10.85 10.11 5.26
N PRO A 148 11.44 11.26 4.88
CA PRO A 148 12.43 11.35 3.79
C PRO A 148 13.73 10.59 4.06
N GLU A 149 14.10 10.35 5.30
CA GLU A 149 15.29 9.59 5.68
C GLU A 149 15.16 8.07 5.42
N TYR A 150 13.96 7.58 5.12
CA TYR A 150 13.71 6.16 4.81
C TYR A 150 13.78 5.88 3.32
N ASN A 151 14.23 4.67 2.99
CA ASN A 151 13.99 4.04 1.70
C ASN A 151 13.63 2.56 1.89
N GLY A 152 13.27 1.88 0.82
CA GLY A 152 12.88 0.49 0.83
C GLY A 152 13.07 -0.19 -0.51
N TYR A 153 12.86 -1.50 -0.50
CA TYR A 153 12.99 -2.39 -1.64
C TYR A 153 11.87 -3.42 -1.52
N LYS A 154 10.87 -3.35 -2.38
CA LYS A 154 9.75 -4.31 -2.41
C LYS A 154 9.99 -5.31 -3.55
N ALA A 155 9.82 -6.60 -3.28
CA ALA A 155 9.92 -7.67 -4.26
C ALA A 155 8.53 -8.19 -4.67
N TYR A 156 8.36 -8.40 -5.97
CA TYR A 156 7.14 -8.89 -6.61
C TYR A 156 7.43 -10.18 -7.37
N TRP A 157 6.39 -10.96 -7.69
CA TRP A 157 6.54 -12.18 -8.46
C TRP A 157 5.83 -12.11 -9.81
N GLU A 158 5.89 -13.19 -10.60
CA GLU A 158 5.40 -13.24 -11.99
C GLU A 158 3.91 -12.90 -12.17
N ASP A 159 3.11 -13.03 -11.13
CA ASP A 159 1.70 -12.63 -11.13
C ASP A 159 1.49 -11.11 -10.97
N GLY A 160 2.56 -10.36 -10.69
CA GLY A 160 2.52 -8.92 -10.43
C GLY A 160 2.17 -8.55 -8.99
N ALA A 161 1.97 -9.53 -8.10
CA ALA A 161 1.73 -9.28 -6.69
C ALA A 161 3.04 -9.23 -5.89
N GLN A 162 3.05 -8.46 -4.80
CA GLN A 162 4.16 -8.51 -3.84
C GLN A 162 4.30 -9.93 -3.29
N VAL A 163 5.53 -10.41 -3.12
CA VAL A 163 5.79 -11.78 -2.67
C VAL A 163 5.08 -12.09 -1.35
N ALA A 164 4.46 -13.27 -1.29
CA ALA A 164 3.73 -13.78 -0.13
C ALA A 164 4.22 -15.19 0.22
N ALA A 165 3.74 -15.72 1.36
CA ALA A 165 4.09 -17.07 1.80
C ALA A 165 3.66 -18.14 0.79
N PRO A 166 4.44 -19.19 0.57
CA PRO A 166 5.71 -19.52 1.26
C PRO A 166 6.95 -18.83 0.66
N ARG A 167 6.80 -18.19 -0.52
CA ARG A 167 7.91 -17.66 -1.33
C ARG A 167 8.69 -16.56 -0.62
N ASP A 168 8.03 -15.71 0.16
CA ASP A 168 8.70 -14.68 0.97
C ASP A 168 9.75 -15.30 1.90
N LYS A 169 9.43 -16.42 2.57
CA LYS A 169 10.35 -17.14 3.46
C LYS A 169 11.50 -17.76 2.68
N GLU A 170 11.21 -18.37 1.53
CA GLU A 170 12.22 -18.98 0.67
C GLU A 170 13.23 -17.94 0.16
N ILE A 171 12.76 -16.74 -0.24
CA ILE A 171 13.64 -15.63 -0.62
C ILE A 171 14.47 -15.13 0.57
N ILE A 172 13.86 -14.99 1.76
CA ILE A 172 14.57 -14.60 2.98
C ILE A 172 15.72 -15.58 3.29
N GLU A 173 15.49 -16.88 3.14
CA GLU A 173 16.53 -17.90 3.33
C GLU A 173 17.70 -17.71 2.36
N GLU A 174 17.43 -17.42 1.08
CA GLU A 174 18.47 -17.12 0.08
C GLU A 174 19.24 -15.83 0.42
N VAL A 175 18.56 -14.79 0.88
CA VAL A 175 19.22 -13.54 1.32
C VAL A 175 20.11 -13.78 2.53
N ARG A 176 19.66 -14.58 3.51
CA ARG A 176 20.44 -14.95 4.70
C ARG A 176 21.63 -15.84 4.37
N ALA A 177 21.54 -16.65 3.33
CA ALA A 177 22.63 -17.50 2.86
C ALA A 177 23.80 -16.70 2.25
N VAL A 178 23.58 -15.45 1.84
CA VAL A 178 24.65 -14.55 1.39
C VAL A 178 25.35 -13.99 2.62
N THR A 179 26.39 -14.68 3.09
CA THR A 179 27.16 -14.31 4.30
C THR A 179 28.43 -13.54 4.02
N ASP A 180 28.97 -13.68 2.82
CA ASP A 180 30.16 -12.93 2.35
C ASP A 180 29.74 -11.93 1.26
N TYR A 181 30.10 -10.66 1.42
CA TYR A 181 29.85 -9.65 0.40
C TYR A 181 30.58 -9.92 -0.93
N ASN A 182 31.67 -10.68 -0.92
CA ASN A 182 32.37 -11.10 -2.14
C ASN A 182 31.56 -12.11 -3.00
N ASP A 183 30.54 -12.75 -2.44
CA ASP A 183 29.61 -13.61 -3.17
C ASP A 183 28.56 -12.80 -3.95
N VAL A 184 28.42 -11.51 -3.65
CA VAL A 184 27.49 -10.62 -4.33
C VAL A 184 28.08 -10.20 -5.68
N LYS A 185 27.40 -10.59 -6.74
CA LYS A 185 27.82 -10.27 -8.11
C LYS A 185 27.26 -8.92 -8.54
N THR A 186 28.09 -8.15 -9.21
CA THR A 186 27.70 -6.93 -9.90
C THR A 186 28.50 -6.77 -11.18
N MET A 187 28.07 -5.91 -12.10
CA MET A 187 28.80 -5.63 -13.33
C MET A 187 28.64 -4.17 -13.73
N ASP A 188 29.48 -3.74 -14.68
CA ASP A 188 29.40 -2.40 -15.25
C ASP A 188 28.11 -2.23 -16.06
N LYS A 189 27.48 -1.06 -15.95
CA LYS A 189 26.20 -0.76 -16.61
C LYS A 189 26.30 -0.81 -18.14
N LYS A 190 27.40 -0.28 -18.70
CA LYS A 190 27.64 -0.29 -20.16
C LYS A 190 27.81 -1.72 -20.65
N GLU A 191 28.57 -2.53 -19.93
CA GLU A 191 28.72 -3.96 -20.24
C GLU A 191 27.38 -4.70 -20.18
N ALA A 192 26.56 -4.44 -19.14
CA ALA A 192 25.24 -5.04 -18.99
C ALA A 192 24.30 -4.67 -20.17
N MET A 193 24.35 -3.41 -20.62
CA MET A 193 23.59 -2.93 -21.78
C MET A 193 24.07 -3.57 -23.08
N GLU A 194 25.39 -3.64 -23.31
CA GLU A 194 25.98 -4.27 -24.49
C GLU A 194 25.63 -5.77 -24.59
N LYS A 195 25.53 -6.45 -23.44
CA LYS A 195 25.11 -7.85 -23.36
C LYS A 195 23.58 -8.03 -23.43
N GLY A 196 22.80 -6.96 -23.48
CA GLY A 196 21.34 -7.00 -23.49
C GLY A 196 20.71 -7.48 -22.17
N LEU A 197 21.49 -7.46 -21.08
CA LEU A 197 21.05 -7.85 -19.74
C LEU A 197 20.48 -6.66 -18.94
N TYR A 198 20.77 -5.43 -19.33
CA TYR A 198 20.14 -4.21 -18.82
C TYR A 198 19.39 -3.54 -19.96
N ARG A 199 18.07 -3.53 -19.90
CA ARG A 199 17.21 -2.93 -20.91
C ARG A 199 16.36 -1.82 -20.30
N VAL A 200 16.44 -0.64 -20.91
CA VAL A 200 15.59 0.49 -20.55
C VAL A 200 14.21 0.29 -21.16
N ILE A 201 13.17 0.51 -20.35
CA ILE A 201 11.74 0.51 -20.73
C ILE A 201 11.11 1.84 -20.32
N GLY A 202 9.95 2.16 -20.87
CA GLY A 202 9.24 3.42 -20.55
C GLY A 202 7.95 3.54 -21.32
N LYS A 203 7.88 4.49 -22.26
CA LYS A 203 6.67 4.89 -22.96
C LYS A 203 5.80 3.74 -23.49
N GLU A 204 6.38 2.67 -23.98
CA GLU A 204 5.63 1.52 -24.49
C GLU A 204 4.82 0.81 -23.40
N ILE A 205 5.33 0.80 -22.17
CA ILE A 205 4.61 0.25 -21.01
C ILE A 205 3.57 1.27 -20.52
N ASP A 206 3.98 2.55 -20.40
CA ASP A 206 3.08 3.63 -20.02
C ASP A 206 1.82 3.68 -20.92
N ASP A 207 1.99 3.56 -22.24
CA ASP A 207 0.87 3.62 -23.20
C ASP A 207 -0.11 2.45 -22.97
N ARG A 208 0.39 1.23 -22.79
CA ARG A 208 -0.44 0.06 -22.53
C ARG A 208 -1.12 0.11 -21.16
N TYR A 209 -0.39 0.60 -20.15
CA TYR A 209 -0.96 0.82 -18.82
C TYR A 209 -2.14 1.80 -18.90
N MET A 210 -1.99 2.95 -19.56
CA MET A 210 -3.09 3.91 -19.77
C MET A 210 -4.28 3.29 -20.51
N GLU A 211 -4.03 2.43 -21.51
CA GLU A 211 -5.09 1.72 -22.22
C GLU A 211 -5.89 0.78 -21.31
N GLU A 212 -5.20 0.06 -20.42
CA GLU A 212 -5.85 -0.83 -19.45
C GLU A 212 -6.66 -0.05 -18.40
N LEU A 213 -6.13 1.07 -17.90
CA LEU A 213 -6.85 1.92 -16.97
C LEU A 213 -8.16 2.44 -17.57
N LYS A 214 -8.12 2.94 -18.79
CA LYS A 214 -9.32 3.50 -19.48
C LYS A 214 -10.45 2.49 -19.65
N LYS A 215 -10.17 1.18 -19.66
CA LYS A 215 -11.21 0.14 -19.71
C LYS A 215 -12.11 0.12 -18.46
N GLN A 216 -11.66 0.72 -17.36
CA GLN A 216 -12.45 0.80 -16.12
C GLN A 216 -13.47 1.93 -16.14
N ILE A 217 -13.38 2.89 -17.06
CA ILE A 217 -14.37 3.97 -17.25
C ILE A 217 -15.69 3.37 -17.77
N ILE A 218 -16.80 3.77 -17.13
CA ILE A 218 -18.14 3.24 -17.43
C ILE A 218 -18.90 4.22 -18.32
N HIS A 219 -18.81 5.51 -18.03
CA HIS A 219 -19.55 6.61 -18.67
C HIS A 219 -18.64 7.71 -19.24
N PRO A 220 -17.86 7.43 -20.28
CA PRO A 220 -16.99 8.45 -20.89
C PRO A 220 -17.78 9.68 -21.41
N GLU A 221 -19.06 9.50 -21.75
CA GLU A 221 -19.95 10.58 -22.16
C GLU A 221 -20.23 11.57 -21.02
N VAL A 222 -20.34 11.10 -19.77
CA VAL A 222 -20.53 11.94 -18.59
C VAL A 222 -19.31 12.80 -18.33
N ILE A 223 -18.11 12.19 -18.43
CA ILE A 223 -16.85 12.93 -18.30
C ILE A 223 -16.78 14.03 -19.36
N LYS A 224 -17.07 13.70 -20.61
CA LYS A 224 -17.03 14.67 -21.72
C LYS A 224 -18.01 15.82 -21.52
N GLU A 225 -19.22 15.54 -21.03
CA GLU A 225 -20.25 16.54 -20.76
C GLU A 225 -19.84 17.50 -19.64
N MET A 226 -19.20 16.97 -18.57
CA MET A 226 -18.83 17.74 -17.37
C MET A 226 -17.39 18.28 -17.40
N ALA A 227 -16.63 18.02 -18.45
CA ALA A 227 -15.20 18.34 -18.54
C ALA A 227 -14.86 19.83 -18.36
N ASP A 228 -15.77 20.72 -18.76
CA ASP A 228 -15.64 22.17 -18.63
C ASP A 228 -16.15 22.72 -17.28
N ASP A 229 -16.90 21.92 -16.52
CA ASP A 229 -17.55 22.37 -15.30
C ASP A 229 -16.86 21.88 -14.04
N ILE A 230 -16.23 20.70 -14.09
CA ILE A 230 -15.56 20.10 -12.93
C ILE A 230 -14.16 20.67 -12.76
N ARG A 231 -13.83 21.04 -11.51
CA ARG A 231 -12.53 21.59 -11.11
C ARG A 231 -11.85 20.65 -10.12
N ILE A 232 -10.67 20.21 -10.48
CA ILE A 232 -9.87 19.23 -9.75
C ILE A 232 -8.57 19.88 -9.31
N VAL A 233 -8.24 19.81 -8.04
CA VAL A 233 -6.89 20.11 -7.54
C VAL A 233 -6.19 18.78 -7.26
N TYR A 234 -4.97 18.64 -7.74
CA TYR A 234 -4.16 17.44 -7.55
C TYR A 234 -2.75 17.78 -7.03
N THR A 235 -2.28 16.99 -6.11
CA THR A 235 -0.87 16.98 -5.68
C THR A 235 -0.30 15.57 -5.70
N PRO A 236 0.86 15.37 -6.36
CA PRO A 236 1.59 14.09 -6.34
C PRO A 236 2.46 13.91 -5.10
N PHE A 237 2.47 14.84 -4.14
CA PHE A 237 3.42 14.86 -3.02
C PHE A 237 4.86 14.58 -3.47
N HIS A 238 5.32 15.28 -4.51
CA HIS A 238 6.64 15.11 -5.13
C HIS A 238 6.91 13.70 -5.71
N GLY A 239 5.89 12.88 -5.86
CA GLY A 239 6.00 11.46 -6.19
C GLY A 239 5.75 11.11 -7.65
N THR A 240 5.69 9.80 -7.89
CA THR A 240 5.57 9.17 -9.21
C THR A 240 4.21 9.37 -9.87
N GLY A 241 3.18 9.73 -9.10
CA GLY A 241 1.83 9.96 -9.63
C GLY A 241 1.70 11.18 -10.56
N ASN A 242 2.64 12.14 -10.51
CA ASN A 242 2.55 13.38 -11.28
C ASN A 242 2.27 13.15 -12.78
N VAL A 243 3.09 12.34 -13.43
CA VAL A 243 2.98 12.11 -14.88
C VAL A 243 1.75 11.27 -15.23
N PRO A 244 1.53 10.08 -14.69
CA PRO A 244 0.44 9.20 -15.10
C PRO A 244 -0.95 9.76 -14.73
N VAL A 245 -1.12 10.39 -13.56
CA VAL A 245 -2.39 10.99 -13.16
C VAL A 245 -2.77 12.16 -14.09
N ARG A 246 -1.84 13.05 -14.38
CA ARG A 246 -2.09 14.16 -15.29
C ARG A 246 -2.41 13.67 -16.69
N ARG A 247 -1.68 12.66 -17.15
CA ARG A 247 -1.89 12.04 -18.45
C ARG A 247 -3.27 11.44 -18.57
N ILE A 248 -3.69 10.59 -17.63
CA ILE A 248 -4.99 9.92 -17.71
C ILE A 248 -6.15 10.93 -17.65
N LEU A 249 -6.08 11.94 -16.77
CA LEU A 249 -7.10 12.98 -16.68
C LEU A 249 -7.18 13.82 -17.97
N SER A 250 -6.03 14.14 -18.56
CA SER A 250 -5.96 14.86 -19.84
C SER A 250 -6.53 14.03 -21.01
N GLU A 251 -6.16 12.74 -21.10
CA GLU A 251 -6.66 11.82 -22.14
C GLU A 251 -8.17 11.58 -22.04
N LEU A 252 -8.74 11.65 -20.83
CA LEU A 252 -10.18 11.60 -20.61
C LEU A 252 -10.91 12.91 -20.91
N GLY A 253 -10.17 14.01 -21.07
CA GLY A 253 -10.69 15.30 -21.47
C GLY A 253 -11.00 16.28 -20.34
N PHE A 254 -10.63 16.00 -19.08
CA PHE A 254 -10.76 16.97 -17.99
C PHE A 254 -9.92 18.21 -18.26
N LYS A 255 -10.54 19.41 -18.23
CA LYS A 255 -9.89 20.67 -18.62
C LYS A 255 -9.37 21.49 -17.45
N HIS A 256 -9.99 21.37 -16.29
CA HIS A 256 -9.65 22.15 -15.11
C HIS A 256 -8.98 21.28 -14.04
N VAL A 257 -7.78 20.82 -14.35
CA VAL A 257 -6.90 20.08 -13.43
C VAL A 257 -5.78 21.01 -13.00
N TYR A 258 -5.79 21.41 -11.73
CA TYR A 258 -4.82 22.33 -11.13
C TYR A 258 -3.85 21.57 -10.27
N ILE A 259 -2.56 21.59 -10.62
CA ILE A 259 -1.51 20.92 -9.86
C ILE A 259 -0.96 21.89 -8.82
N VAL A 260 -0.68 21.42 -7.60
CA VAL A 260 0.01 22.21 -6.57
C VAL A 260 1.45 22.47 -7.01
N PRO A 261 1.83 23.71 -7.38
CA PRO A 261 3.12 23.96 -8.04
C PRO A 261 4.32 23.60 -7.16
N GLU A 262 4.21 23.82 -5.85
CA GLU A 262 5.27 23.55 -4.88
C GLU A 262 5.54 22.06 -4.68
N GLN A 263 4.59 21.19 -5.06
CA GLN A 263 4.64 19.73 -4.85
C GLN A 263 4.66 18.94 -6.18
N GLU A 264 4.69 19.61 -7.31
CA GLU A 264 4.61 19.02 -8.65
C GLU A 264 5.85 18.21 -9.00
N LEU A 265 7.02 18.81 -8.80
CA LEU A 265 8.28 18.20 -9.21
C LEU A 265 8.81 17.23 -8.13
N PRO A 266 9.54 16.18 -8.53
CA PRO A 266 10.22 15.30 -7.60
C PRO A 266 11.12 16.07 -6.64
N ASP A 267 10.96 15.82 -5.35
CA ASP A 267 11.81 16.34 -4.28
C ASP A 267 12.11 15.19 -3.31
N PRO A 268 13.35 14.68 -3.29
CA PRO A 268 13.71 13.53 -2.46
C PRO A 268 13.64 13.81 -0.95
N ASP A 269 13.57 15.09 -0.57
CA ASP A 269 13.52 15.53 0.81
C ASP A 269 12.11 15.91 1.27
N PHE A 270 11.14 15.91 0.35
CA PHE A 270 9.74 16.29 0.63
C PHE A 270 9.62 17.61 1.41
N THR A 271 10.39 18.62 1.03
CA THR A 271 10.61 19.87 1.79
C THR A 271 9.34 20.66 2.12
N THR A 272 8.23 20.37 1.43
CA THR A 272 6.92 21.00 1.69
C THR A 272 6.04 20.20 2.65
N LEU A 273 6.52 19.05 3.15
CA LEU A 273 5.75 18.07 3.93
C LEU A 273 6.58 17.60 5.13
N ASP A 274 5.93 17.33 6.28
CA ASP A 274 6.60 16.61 7.36
C ASP A 274 6.90 15.15 6.91
N TYR A 275 5.95 14.53 6.23
CA TYR A 275 6.09 13.27 5.50
C TYR A 275 4.95 13.13 4.47
N PRO A 276 5.19 12.44 3.34
CA PRO A 276 4.27 12.45 2.20
C PRO A 276 3.14 11.42 2.35
N ASN A 277 2.31 11.55 3.39
CA ASN A 277 1.24 10.61 3.68
C ASN A 277 -0.14 11.23 3.42
N PRO A 278 -0.95 10.70 2.50
CA PRO A 278 -2.30 11.18 2.22
C PRO A 278 -3.30 10.93 3.37
N GLU A 279 -2.92 10.23 4.42
CA GLU A 279 -3.70 10.12 5.66
C GLU A 279 -3.50 11.35 6.58
N ASP A 280 -2.44 12.13 6.38
CA ASP A 280 -2.15 13.31 7.20
C ASP A 280 -2.85 14.56 6.66
N PRO A 281 -3.80 15.16 7.41
CA PRO A 281 -4.44 16.40 6.99
C PRO A 281 -3.48 17.55 6.73
N LYS A 282 -2.32 17.60 7.41
CA LYS A 282 -1.32 18.67 7.22
C LYS A 282 -0.70 18.62 5.82
N ALA A 283 -0.57 17.43 5.23
CA ALA A 283 -0.03 17.27 3.89
C ALA A 283 -0.87 17.99 2.82
N PHE A 284 -2.17 18.18 3.09
CA PHE A 284 -3.09 18.86 2.18
C PHE A 284 -3.11 20.39 2.30
N THR A 285 -2.32 21.01 3.17
CA THR A 285 -2.38 22.46 3.43
C THR A 285 -2.28 23.30 2.15
N LEU A 286 -1.31 23.01 1.27
CA LEU A 286 -1.12 23.71 0.00
C LEU A 286 -2.25 23.40 -1.00
N ALA A 287 -2.65 22.16 -1.08
CA ALA A 287 -3.71 21.71 -1.99
C ALA A 287 -5.07 22.34 -1.62
N LEU A 288 -5.41 22.41 -0.33
CA LEU A 288 -6.64 23.05 0.15
C LEU A 288 -6.63 24.56 -0.06
N LYS A 289 -5.46 25.22 0.06
CA LYS A 289 -5.32 26.63 -0.30
C LYS A 289 -5.63 26.84 -1.78
N LEU A 290 -5.00 26.06 -2.66
CA LEU A 290 -5.23 26.15 -4.10
C LEU A 290 -6.70 25.80 -4.45
N ALA A 291 -7.29 24.84 -3.76
CA ALA A 291 -8.69 24.46 -3.96
C ALA A 291 -9.67 25.61 -3.66
N LYS A 292 -9.43 26.35 -2.58
CA LYS A 292 -10.22 27.56 -2.25
C LYS A 292 -10.04 28.65 -3.31
N GLU A 293 -8.83 28.85 -3.84
CA GLU A 293 -8.55 29.84 -4.91
C GLU A 293 -9.23 29.48 -6.24
N LYS A 294 -9.28 28.19 -6.56
CA LYS A 294 -9.85 27.67 -7.82
C LYS A 294 -11.32 27.29 -7.72
N ASP A 295 -11.90 27.37 -6.54
CA ASP A 295 -13.25 26.87 -6.25
C ASP A 295 -13.43 25.42 -6.71
N ALA A 296 -12.49 24.56 -6.30
CA ALA A 296 -12.41 23.18 -6.76
C ALA A 296 -13.53 22.31 -6.17
N ASP A 297 -14.02 21.34 -6.94
CA ASP A 297 -15.01 20.37 -6.50
C ASP A 297 -14.36 19.25 -5.66
N VAL A 298 -13.14 18.87 -6.03
CA VAL A 298 -12.39 17.78 -5.41
C VAL A 298 -10.90 18.09 -5.33
N VAL A 299 -10.27 17.64 -4.24
CA VAL A 299 -8.82 17.71 -4.00
C VAL A 299 -8.29 16.31 -3.86
N LEU A 300 -7.25 16.00 -4.59
CA LEU A 300 -6.64 14.66 -4.69
C LEU A 300 -5.16 14.73 -4.34
N ALA A 301 -4.69 13.73 -3.61
CA ALA A 301 -3.27 13.54 -3.36
C ALA A 301 -2.87 12.07 -3.47
N THR A 302 -1.72 11.80 -4.12
CA THR A 302 -1.12 10.47 -4.14
C THR A 302 0.19 10.47 -3.35
N ASP A 303 0.51 9.37 -2.69
CA ASP A 303 1.80 9.18 -2.03
C ASP A 303 2.94 8.97 -3.04
N PRO A 304 4.21 8.97 -2.62
CA PRO A 304 5.35 8.97 -3.54
C PRO A 304 5.40 7.83 -4.56
N ASP A 305 4.95 6.63 -4.22
CA ASP A 305 4.88 5.50 -5.15
C ASP A 305 3.48 5.29 -5.76
N ALA A 306 2.57 6.26 -5.51
CA ALA A 306 1.24 6.37 -6.10
C ALA A 306 0.40 5.08 -6.00
N ASP A 307 0.46 4.41 -4.85
CA ASP A 307 -0.40 3.29 -4.51
C ASP A 307 -1.57 3.70 -3.59
N ARG A 308 -1.57 4.94 -3.04
CA ARG A 308 -2.60 5.48 -2.15
C ARG A 308 -3.19 6.78 -2.68
N LEU A 309 -4.48 7.00 -2.42
CA LEU A 309 -5.22 8.19 -2.80
C LEU A 309 -5.91 8.83 -1.61
N GLY A 310 -5.50 10.04 -1.25
CA GLY A 310 -6.21 10.90 -0.29
C GLY A 310 -7.12 11.91 -0.98
N ILE A 311 -8.24 12.25 -0.35
CA ILE A 311 -9.31 13.04 -0.97
C ILE A 311 -9.88 14.05 0.01
N TYR A 312 -10.17 15.25 -0.51
CA TYR A 312 -11.11 16.18 0.08
C TYR A 312 -12.18 16.57 -0.96
N ALA A 313 -13.41 16.64 -0.55
CA ALA A 313 -14.50 17.10 -1.39
C ALA A 313 -15.21 18.30 -0.76
N LYS A 314 -15.70 19.20 -1.60
CA LYS A 314 -16.43 20.38 -1.16
C LYS A 314 -17.80 19.99 -0.61
N ASP A 315 -18.10 20.42 0.60
CA ASP A 315 -19.46 20.43 1.14
C ASP A 315 -20.17 21.68 0.65
N LYS A 316 -21.23 21.51 -0.12
CA LYS A 316 -21.99 22.61 -0.70
C LYS A 316 -22.74 23.44 0.35
N ALA A 317 -23.12 22.81 1.46
CA ALA A 317 -23.90 23.46 2.51
C ALA A 317 -23.04 24.45 3.32
N THR A 318 -21.79 24.10 3.61
CA THR A 318 -20.86 24.90 4.43
C THR A 318 -19.85 25.68 3.59
N GLY A 319 -19.58 25.23 2.35
CA GLY A 319 -18.51 25.74 1.49
C GLY A 319 -17.11 25.24 1.89
N GLU A 320 -16.99 24.43 2.95
CA GLU A 320 -15.74 23.88 3.42
C GLU A 320 -15.37 22.55 2.72
N TYR A 321 -14.12 22.14 2.83
CA TYR A 321 -13.63 20.86 2.29
C TYR A 321 -13.62 19.80 3.37
N VAL A 322 -14.31 18.69 3.13
CA VAL A 322 -14.41 17.54 4.03
C VAL A 322 -13.37 16.50 3.62
N SER A 323 -12.59 16.03 4.60
CA SER A 323 -11.63 14.93 4.43
C SER A 323 -12.35 13.59 4.33
N PHE A 324 -11.92 12.75 3.39
CA PHE A 324 -12.42 11.39 3.23
C PHE A 324 -11.37 10.39 3.73
N THR A 325 -11.80 9.42 4.52
CA THR A 325 -10.95 8.26 4.85
C THR A 325 -10.79 7.34 3.64
N GLY A 326 -9.80 6.44 3.69
CA GLY A 326 -9.63 5.42 2.65
C GLY A 326 -10.88 4.57 2.45
N ASN A 327 -11.58 4.25 3.54
CA ASN A 327 -12.87 3.55 3.48
C ASN A 327 -13.94 4.36 2.73
N MET A 328 -14.10 5.64 3.05
CA MET A 328 -15.09 6.51 2.39
C MET A 328 -14.83 6.63 0.89
N SER A 329 -13.59 6.91 0.48
CA SER A 329 -13.21 7.02 -0.93
C SER A 329 -13.38 5.71 -1.69
N GLY A 330 -12.98 4.60 -1.05
CA GLY A 330 -13.17 3.28 -1.61
C GLY A 330 -14.64 2.92 -1.82
N MET A 331 -15.51 3.28 -0.87
CA MET A 331 -16.95 3.01 -0.98
C MET A 331 -17.63 3.84 -2.06
N LEU A 332 -17.24 5.10 -2.26
CA LEU A 332 -17.74 5.91 -3.39
C LEU A 332 -17.41 5.27 -4.73
N ILE A 333 -16.17 4.83 -4.91
CA ILE A 333 -15.74 4.18 -6.16
C ILE A 333 -16.43 2.82 -6.32
N ALA A 334 -16.43 2.01 -5.27
CA ALA A 334 -17.00 0.66 -5.30
C ALA A 334 -18.49 0.67 -5.64
N GLU A 335 -19.29 1.46 -4.92
CA GLU A 335 -20.74 1.53 -5.15
C GLU A 335 -21.06 2.06 -6.55
N TYR A 336 -20.35 3.10 -6.98
CA TYR A 336 -20.52 3.62 -8.34
C TYR A 336 -20.23 2.55 -9.41
N ILE A 337 -19.11 1.84 -9.30
CA ILE A 337 -18.75 0.77 -10.25
C ILE A 337 -19.83 -0.32 -10.26
N MET A 338 -20.27 -0.77 -9.08
CA MET A 338 -21.27 -1.83 -8.96
C MET A 338 -22.61 -1.38 -9.53
N ARG A 339 -23.08 -0.21 -9.15
CA ARG A 339 -24.33 0.37 -9.62
C ARG A 339 -24.36 0.57 -11.13
N GLU A 340 -23.38 1.26 -11.66
CA GLU A 340 -23.38 1.63 -13.07
C GLU A 340 -23.12 0.43 -13.99
N ARG A 341 -22.28 -0.53 -13.57
CA ARG A 341 -22.12 -1.78 -14.32
C ARG A 341 -23.42 -2.60 -14.31
N ALA A 342 -24.12 -2.65 -13.20
CA ALA A 342 -25.43 -3.33 -13.13
C ALA A 342 -26.46 -2.64 -14.03
N ALA A 343 -26.55 -1.30 -13.99
CA ALA A 343 -27.48 -0.52 -14.80
C ALA A 343 -27.22 -0.60 -16.30
N THR A 344 -25.95 -0.71 -16.72
CA THR A 344 -25.52 -0.77 -18.14
C THR A 344 -25.40 -2.19 -18.69
N GLY A 345 -25.65 -3.22 -17.87
CA GLY A 345 -25.47 -4.63 -18.25
C GLY A 345 -24.01 -5.05 -18.45
N LYS A 346 -23.06 -4.28 -17.90
CA LYS A 346 -21.60 -4.55 -17.95
C LYS A 346 -21.09 -5.27 -16.70
N MET A 347 -21.97 -5.66 -15.76
CA MET A 347 -21.57 -6.46 -14.63
C MET A 347 -21.11 -7.83 -15.10
N PRO A 348 -19.90 -8.29 -14.75
CA PRO A 348 -19.47 -9.63 -15.13
C PRO A 348 -20.31 -10.70 -14.43
N GLU A 349 -20.29 -11.92 -14.96
CA GLU A 349 -20.85 -13.07 -14.25
C GLU A 349 -20.07 -13.33 -12.97
N ASN A 350 -20.75 -13.76 -11.91
CA ASN A 350 -20.13 -14.04 -10.61
C ASN A 350 -19.16 -12.92 -10.14
N PRO A 351 -19.65 -11.66 -10.00
CA PRO A 351 -18.78 -10.58 -9.58
C PRO A 351 -18.28 -10.76 -8.14
N ALA A 352 -17.05 -10.32 -7.86
CA ALA A 352 -16.47 -10.38 -6.51
C ALA A 352 -15.88 -9.03 -6.09
N MET A 353 -16.05 -8.72 -4.81
CA MET A 353 -15.37 -7.64 -4.09
C MET A 353 -14.48 -8.24 -3.01
N VAL A 354 -13.25 -7.75 -2.90
CA VAL A 354 -12.25 -8.27 -1.95
C VAL A 354 -11.74 -7.15 -1.06
N THR A 355 -11.77 -7.35 0.26
CA THR A 355 -11.26 -6.38 1.24
C THR A 355 -10.45 -7.05 2.33
N THR A 356 -9.74 -6.25 3.13
CA THR A 356 -9.09 -6.77 4.33
C THR A 356 -10.08 -6.88 5.49
N ILE A 357 -9.76 -7.74 6.46
CA ILE A 357 -10.54 -7.91 7.70
C ILE A 357 -10.68 -6.65 8.57
N VAL A 358 -9.92 -5.60 8.28
CA VAL A 358 -9.96 -4.31 9.00
C VAL A 358 -10.52 -3.17 8.15
N THR A 359 -11.13 -3.51 7.02
CA THR A 359 -11.83 -2.56 6.14
C THR A 359 -13.29 -2.41 6.58
N THR A 360 -13.96 -1.36 6.14
CA THR A 360 -15.35 -1.07 6.49
C THR A 360 -16.34 -2.19 6.11
N ASN A 361 -17.27 -2.54 7.01
CA ASN A 361 -18.36 -3.48 6.73
C ASN A 361 -19.35 -2.97 5.67
N MET A 362 -19.32 -1.67 5.32
CA MET A 362 -20.13 -1.15 4.21
C MET A 362 -19.84 -1.88 2.90
N THR A 363 -18.60 -2.37 2.71
CA THR A 363 -18.22 -3.17 1.53
C THR A 363 -19.08 -4.43 1.40
N ARG A 364 -19.32 -5.11 2.54
CA ARG A 364 -20.20 -6.31 2.58
C ARG A 364 -21.63 -5.93 2.18
N ALA A 365 -22.14 -4.84 2.74
CA ALA A 365 -23.49 -4.36 2.43
C ALA A 365 -23.67 -4.00 0.94
N ILE A 366 -22.67 -3.36 0.33
CA ILE A 366 -22.64 -3.07 -1.12
C ILE A 366 -22.59 -4.37 -1.93
N ALA A 367 -21.69 -5.30 -1.58
CA ALA A 367 -21.56 -6.56 -2.31
C ALA A 367 -22.88 -7.37 -2.28
N GLU A 368 -23.55 -7.43 -1.14
CA GLU A 368 -24.85 -8.10 -0.98
C GLU A 368 -25.94 -7.45 -1.84
N ASP A 369 -26.02 -6.11 -1.87
CA ASP A 369 -27.00 -5.36 -2.66
C ASP A 369 -26.91 -5.68 -4.16
N TYR A 370 -25.67 -5.80 -4.67
CA TYR A 370 -25.43 -6.15 -6.08
C TYR A 370 -25.18 -7.64 -6.34
N LYS A 371 -25.43 -8.51 -5.34
CA LYS A 371 -25.26 -9.98 -5.44
C LYS A 371 -23.84 -10.40 -5.84
N ALA A 372 -22.85 -9.61 -5.44
CA ALA A 372 -21.46 -9.94 -5.62
C ALA A 372 -20.94 -10.82 -4.48
N LYS A 373 -19.99 -11.69 -4.77
CA LYS A 373 -19.25 -12.40 -3.74
C LYS A 373 -18.41 -11.42 -2.93
N PHE A 374 -18.64 -11.37 -1.63
CA PHE A 374 -17.79 -10.68 -0.68
C PHE A 374 -16.71 -11.63 -0.17
N VAL A 375 -15.44 -11.18 -0.21
CA VAL A 375 -14.29 -11.94 0.29
C VAL A 375 -13.45 -11.06 1.19
N GLU A 376 -13.21 -11.53 2.42
CA GLU A 376 -12.27 -10.94 3.36
C GLU A 376 -10.92 -11.66 3.28
N VAL A 377 -9.83 -10.89 3.37
CA VAL A 377 -8.46 -11.41 3.46
C VAL A 377 -7.72 -10.74 4.61
N LEU A 378 -6.56 -11.27 5.00
CA LEU A 378 -5.69 -10.62 5.97
C LEU A 378 -5.23 -9.25 5.47
N THR A 379 -4.78 -8.39 6.41
CA THR A 379 -4.24 -7.06 6.09
C THR A 379 -3.02 -7.15 5.18
N GLY A 380 -3.04 -6.43 4.08
CA GLY A 380 -2.01 -6.37 3.05
C GLY A 380 -2.56 -6.67 1.67
N PHE A 381 -2.38 -5.73 0.74
CA PHE A 381 -2.96 -5.82 -0.60
C PHE A 381 -2.48 -7.06 -1.39
N LYS A 382 -1.31 -7.61 -1.01
CA LYS A 382 -0.80 -8.88 -1.57
C LYS A 382 -1.82 -10.02 -1.49
N TYR A 383 -2.64 -10.07 -0.43
CA TYR A 383 -3.69 -11.08 -0.29
C TYR A 383 -4.89 -10.80 -1.19
N ILE A 384 -5.19 -9.53 -1.47
CA ILE A 384 -6.18 -9.15 -2.49
C ILE A 384 -5.67 -9.55 -3.88
N GLY A 385 -4.40 -9.25 -4.19
CA GLY A 385 -3.75 -9.68 -5.43
C GLY A 385 -3.75 -11.21 -5.59
N GLU A 386 -3.53 -11.95 -4.50
CA GLU A 386 -3.59 -13.41 -4.48
C GLU A 386 -4.99 -13.95 -4.77
N GLN A 387 -6.05 -13.30 -4.25
CA GLN A 387 -7.44 -13.68 -4.57
C GLN A 387 -7.76 -13.47 -6.05
N ILE A 388 -7.28 -12.39 -6.67
CA ILE A 388 -7.43 -12.19 -8.11
C ILE A 388 -6.80 -13.35 -8.88
N LYS A 389 -5.58 -13.76 -8.51
CA LYS A 389 -4.90 -14.92 -9.10
C LYS A 389 -5.69 -16.23 -8.94
N PHE A 390 -6.29 -16.46 -7.77
CA PHE A 390 -7.11 -17.65 -7.54
C PHE A 390 -8.36 -17.63 -8.42
N PHE A 391 -9.06 -16.52 -8.52
CA PHE A 391 -10.22 -16.36 -9.39
C PHE A 391 -9.89 -16.57 -10.87
N GLU A 392 -8.74 -16.06 -11.34
CA GLU A 392 -8.27 -16.29 -12.72
C GLU A 392 -7.92 -17.76 -12.98
N ARG A 393 -7.34 -18.46 -11.99
CA ARG A 393 -6.93 -19.86 -12.12
C ARG A 393 -8.11 -20.83 -12.14
N ASP A 394 -9.08 -20.64 -11.25
CA ASP A 394 -10.19 -21.59 -11.04
C ASP A 394 -11.51 -21.13 -11.68
N HIS A 395 -11.53 -19.92 -12.25
CA HIS A 395 -12.70 -19.31 -12.90
C HIS A 395 -13.93 -19.24 -12.01
N SER A 396 -13.75 -19.17 -10.70
CA SER A 396 -14.84 -19.16 -9.72
C SER A 396 -15.61 -17.83 -9.70
N TYR A 397 -14.88 -16.72 -9.75
CA TYR A 397 -15.43 -15.37 -9.67
C TYR A 397 -14.67 -14.41 -10.58
N ASN A 398 -15.31 -13.29 -10.91
CA ASN A 398 -14.72 -12.17 -11.61
C ASN A 398 -14.50 -11.01 -10.64
N TYR A 399 -13.24 -10.70 -10.37
CA TYR A 399 -12.89 -9.56 -9.52
C TYR A 399 -13.36 -8.24 -10.16
N VAL A 400 -14.04 -7.41 -9.38
CA VAL A 400 -14.53 -6.09 -9.80
C VAL A 400 -13.78 -4.97 -9.10
N PHE A 401 -13.63 -5.08 -7.76
CA PHE A 401 -13.02 -4.05 -6.94
C PHE A 401 -12.48 -4.64 -5.64
N GLY A 402 -11.40 -4.03 -5.13
CA GLY A 402 -10.88 -4.35 -3.81
C GLY A 402 -10.18 -3.16 -3.18
N LEU A 403 -10.15 -3.13 -1.85
CA LEU A 403 -9.53 -2.03 -1.12
C LEU A 403 -8.96 -2.44 0.23
N GLU A 404 -8.03 -1.61 0.69
CA GLU A 404 -7.56 -1.54 2.07
C GLU A 404 -7.99 -0.22 2.71
N GLU A 405 -8.21 -0.24 4.02
CA GLU A 405 -8.52 0.96 4.81
C GLU A 405 -7.44 2.04 4.71
N SER A 406 -6.22 1.64 4.42
CA SER A 406 -5.04 2.51 4.32
C SER A 406 -4.94 3.27 2.99
N TYR A 407 -6.07 3.78 2.48
CA TYR A 407 -6.18 4.68 1.32
C TYR A 407 -5.83 4.04 -0.03
N GLY A 408 -5.79 2.71 -0.13
CA GLY A 408 -5.45 2.02 -1.36
C GLY A 408 -6.55 1.12 -1.89
N CYS A 409 -6.82 1.18 -3.19
CA CYS A 409 -7.77 0.31 -3.88
C CYS A 409 -7.29 -0.07 -5.28
N LEU A 410 -7.99 -1.03 -5.88
CA LEU A 410 -7.77 -1.46 -7.26
C LEU A 410 -9.12 -1.73 -7.93
N ALA A 411 -9.39 -1.05 -9.04
CA ALA A 411 -10.46 -1.36 -9.96
C ALA A 411 -9.89 -2.10 -11.18
N GLY A 412 -10.46 -3.25 -11.53
CA GLY A 412 -9.92 -4.09 -12.62
C GLY A 412 -8.77 -4.99 -12.19
N THR A 413 -8.17 -5.68 -13.17
CA THR A 413 -7.19 -6.75 -12.94
C THR A 413 -5.85 -6.53 -13.65
N HIS A 414 -5.57 -5.30 -14.08
CA HIS A 414 -4.33 -4.94 -14.78
C HIS A 414 -3.09 -5.03 -13.88
N ALA A 415 -3.25 -4.71 -12.61
CA ALA A 415 -2.23 -4.82 -11.56
C ALA A 415 -2.65 -5.82 -10.46
N ARG A 416 -1.75 -6.06 -9.50
CA ARG A 416 -1.98 -6.90 -8.31
C ARG A 416 -1.59 -6.18 -7.01
N ASP A 417 -1.47 -4.87 -7.09
CA ASP A 417 -1.29 -3.98 -5.96
C ASP A 417 -2.27 -2.81 -6.08
N LYS A 418 -2.37 -2.02 -5.02
CA LYS A 418 -3.14 -0.77 -4.99
C LYS A 418 -2.71 0.14 -6.14
N ASP A 419 -3.66 0.79 -6.76
CA ASP A 419 -3.40 1.69 -7.88
C ASP A 419 -4.10 3.03 -7.68
N ALA A 420 -3.33 4.04 -7.25
CA ALA A 420 -3.87 5.38 -7.06
C ALA A 420 -4.19 6.07 -8.39
N VAL A 421 -3.57 5.68 -9.50
CA VAL A 421 -3.85 6.28 -10.82
C VAL A 421 -5.24 5.87 -11.30
N VAL A 422 -5.57 4.56 -11.21
CA VAL A 422 -6.92 4.08 -11.53
C VAL A 422 -7.95 4.61 -10.52
N ALA A 423 -7.58 4.73 -9.25
CA ALA A 423 -8.46 5.28 -8.22
C ALA A 423 -8.81 6.75 -8.48
N VAL A 424 -7.83 7.59 -8.83
CA VAL A 424 -8.06 8.99 -9.26
C VAL A 424 -8.98 9.03 -10.46
N MET A 425 -8.69 8.22 -11.47
CA MET A 425 -9.49 8.17 -12.69
C MET A 425 -10.97 7.83 -12.40
N CYS A 426 -11.20 6.74 -11.67
CA CYS A 426 -12.55 6.32 -11.30
C CYS A 426 -13.27 7.35 -10.42
N LEU A 427 -12.56 7.93 -9.44
CA LEU A 427 -13.16 8.94 -8.56
C LEU A 427 -13.52 10.23 -9.33
N CYS A 428 -12.71 10.64 -10.30
CA CYS A 428 -13.04 11.78 -11.15
C CYS A 428 -14.27 11.51 -12.03
N GLU A 429 -14.49 10.27 -12.47
CA GLU A 429 -15.74 9.88 -13.13
C GLU A 429 -16.93 9.97 -12.16
N VAL A 430 -16.78 9.46 -10.91
CA VAL A 430 -17.81 9.61 -9.86
C VAL A 430 -18.13 11.09 -9.61
N ALA A 431 -17.09 11.93 -9.49
CA ALA A 431 -17.26 13.37 -9.27
C ALA A 431 -17.97 14.07 -10.45
N ALA A 432 -17.65 13.71 -11.68
CA ALA A 432 -18.33 14.20 -12.88
C ALA A 432 -19.80 13.76 -12.89
N TRP A 433 -20.08 12.51 -12.55
CA TRP A 433 -21.43 12.00 -12.41
C TRP A 433 -22.22 12.77 -11.34
N CYS A 434 -21.63 12.96 -10.16
CA CYS A 434 -22.25 13.73 -9.07
C CYS A 434 -22.56 15.16 -9.52
N LYS A 435 -21.62 15.83 -10.17
CA LYS A 435 -21.80 17.19 -10.67
C LYS A 435 -22.93 17.28 -11.69
N LYS A 436 -23.05 16.31 -12.58
CA LYS A 436 -24.16 16.20 -13.52
C LYS A 436 -25.52 16.06 -12.81
N GLN A 437 -25.55 15.37 -11.66
CA GLN A 437 -26.75 15.26 -10.81
C GLN A 437 -27.00 16.50 -9.94
N GLY A 438 -26.12 17.50 -9.94
CA GLY A 438 -26.21 18.70 -9.11
C GLY A 438 -25.84 18.49 -7.64
N ILE A 439 -25.18 17.38 -7.31
CA ILE A 439 -24.66 17.02 -5.97
C ILE A 439 -23.14 16.99 -5.92
N THR A 440 -22.58 17.02 -4.72
CA THR A 440 -21.15 16.86 -4.47
C THR A 440 -20.79 15.40 -4.15
N LEU A 441 -19.48 15.08 -4.11
CA LEU A 441 -19.02 13.78 -3.57
C LEU A 441 -19.41 13.59 -2.11
N TRP A 442 -19.46 14.69 -1.33
CA TRP A 442 -19.91 14.62 0.06
C TRP A 442 -21.38 14.29 0.15
N ASP A 443 -22.23 14.93 -0.65
CA ASP A 443 -23.67 14.58 -0.72
C ASP A 443 -23.86 13.11 -1.12
N GLN A 444 -23.05 12.62 -2.09
CA GLN A 444 -23.11 11.19 -2.47
C GLN A 444 -22.66 10.26 -1.33
N MET A 445 -21.66 10.64 -0.54
CA MET A 445 -21.26 9.85 0.63
C MET A 445 -22.39 9.78 1.67
N ILE A 446 -23.10 10.88 1.89
CA ILE A 446 -24.28 10.90 2.76
C ILE A 446 -25.39 9.97 2.21
N ASN A 447 -25.66 9.99 0.90
CA ASN A 447 -26.60 9.06 0.27
C ASN A 447 -26.22 7.60 0.50
N LEU A 448 -24.91 7.27 0.46
CA LEU A 448 -24.44 5.90 0.78
C LEU A 448 -24.66 5.55 2.26
N TYR A 449 -24.40 6.49 3.17
CA TYR A 449 -24.66 6.30 4.59
C TYR A 449 -26.17 6.10 4.87
N GLU A 450 -27.04 6.87 4.24
CA GLU A 450 -28.49 6.71 4.37
C GLU A 450 -28.96 5.36 3.85
N LYS A 451 -28.35 4.88 2.74
CA LYS A 451 -28.73 3.59 2.12
C LYS A 451 -28.22 2.39 2.90
N TYR A 452 -26.96 2.38 3.32
CA TYR A 452 -26.30 1.19 3.89
C TYR A 452 -26.09 1.26 5.39
N GLY A 453 -26.10 2.45 5.98
CA GLY A 453 -25.83 2.73 7.38
C GLY A 453 -24.60 3.60 7.57
N TYR A 454 -24.54 4.29 8.70
CA TYR A 454 -23.46 5.24 9.03
C TYR A 454 -22.28 4.49 9.65
N TYR A 455 -21.48 3.86 8.78
CA TYR A 455 -20.26 3.17 9.18
C TYR A 455 -19.16 4.18 9.51
N LYS A 456 -18.45 3.92 10.61
CA LYS A 456 -17.30 4.71 11.01
C LYS A 456 -16.21 3.83 11.61
N GLU A 457 -15.01 4.01 11.09
CA GLU A 457 -13.84 3.26 11.52
C GLU A 457 -12.81 4.20 12.16
N THR A 458 -12.00 3.64 13.03
CA THR A 458 -10.85 4.31 13.65
C THR A 458 -9.75 3.31 13.97
N GLN A 459 -8.57 3.81 14.26
CA GLN A 459 -7.47 3.00 14.77
C GLN A 459 -6.86 3.63 16.03
N TYR A 460 -6.48 2.79 16.97
CA TYR A 460 -5.69 3.17 18.13
C TYR A 460 -4.38 2.39 18.14
N ALA A 461 -3.25 3.07 18.26
CA ALA A 461 -1.94 2.44 18.20
C ALA A 461 -1.12 2.76 19.46
N ILE A 462 -0.44 1.74 19.98
CA ILE A 462 0.50 1.88 21.09
C ILE A 462 1.88 1.50 20.58
N THR A 463 2.83 2.42 20.71
CA THR A 463 4.25 2.18 20.43
C THR A 463 4.98 2.08 21.76
N MET A 464 5.71 1.02 21.96
CA MET A 464 6.54 0.77 23.14
C MET A 464 8.01 0.76 22.73
N LYS A 465 8.94 0.79 23.68
CA LYS A 465 10.37 0.86 23.35
C LYS A 465 11.11 -0.42 23.68
N GLY A 466 11.99 -0.83 22.76
CA GLY A 466 12.96 -1.90 22.96
C GLY A 466 12.36 -3.30 23.17
N ILE A 467 13.17 -4.20 23.69
CA ILE A 467 12.81 -5.61 23.92
C ILE A 467 11.67 -5.73 24.95
N ASP A 468 11.67 -4.89 25.97
CA ASP A 468 10.60 -4.89 26.98
C ASP A 468 9.26 -4.48 26.39
N GLY A 469 9.26 -3.54 25.44
CA GLY A 469 8.06 -3.17 24.71
C GLY A 469 7.50 -4.34 23.89
N SER A 470 8.35 -5.10 23.21
CA SER A 470 7.92 -6.29 22.47
C SER A 470 7.34 -7.37 23.39
N ARG A 471 7.92 -7.56 24.58
CA ARG A 471 7.38 -8.49 25.60
C ARG A 471 6.02 -8.06 26.13
N GLN A 472 5.83 -6.76 26.36
CA GLN A 472 4.55 -6.21 26.82
C GLN A 472 3.46 -6.40 25.76
N ILE A 473 3.77 -6.16 24.48
CA ILE A 473 2.83 -6.40 23.37
C ILE A 473 2.45 -7.88 23.27
N ALA A 474 3.42 -8.78 23.38
CA ALA A 474 3.15 -10.22 23.41
C ALA A 474 2.25 -10.59 24.60
N ALA A 475 2.47 -10.01 25.78
CA ALA A 475 1.64 -10.22 26.96
C ALA A 475 0.20 -9.71 26.77
N ILE A 476 0.00 -8.57 26.09
CA ILE A 476 -1.34 -8.06 25.74
C ILE A 476 -2.06 -9.07 24.84
N MET A 477 -1.42 -9.54 23.76
CA MET A 477 -2.02 -10.53 22.85
C MET A 477 -2.35 -11.83 23.58
N ASP A 478 -1.45 -12.32 24.42
CA ASP A 478 -1.66 -13.51 25.24
C ASP A 478 -2.84 -13.36 26.22
N LYS A 479 -2.94 -12.19 26.87
CA LYS A 479 -4.07 -11.87 27.77
C LYS A 479 -5.40 -11.90 27.01
N LEU A 480 -5.47 -11.23 25.86
CA LEU A 480 -6.68 -11.20 25.02
C LEU A 480 -7.07 -12.59 24.49
N ARG A 481 -6.07 -13.43 24.18
CA ARG A 481 -6.26 -14.79 23.66
C ARG A 481 -6.75 -15.77 24.74
N LYS A 482 -6.12 -15.74 25.92
CA LYS A 482 -6.44 -16.66 27.04
C LYS A 482 -7.70 -16.25 27.80
N ASN A 483 -7.96 -14.96 27.91
CA ASN A 483 -9.10 -14.40 28.62
C ASN A 483 -9.81 -13.36 27.72
N PRO A 484 -10.48 -13.81 26.65
CA PRO A 484 -11.14 -12.89 25.73
C PRO A 484 -12.20 -12.05 26.45
N PRO A 485 -12.27 -10.74 26.19
CA PRO A 485 -13.28 -9.89 26.77
C PRO A 485 -14.67 -10.35 26.31
N LYS A 486 -15.65 -10.32 27.21
CA LYS A 486 -17.03 -10.60 26.86
C LYS A 486 -17.72 -9.39 26.21
N ASN A 487 -17.24 -8.20 26.56
CA ASN A 487 -17.77 -6.93 26.06
C ASN A 487 -16.64 -5.93 25.85
N PHE A 488 -16.86 -5.02 24.91
CA PHE A 488 -16.12 -3.77 24.77
C PHE A 488 -17.11 -2.63 25.09
N GLY A 489 -17.06 -2.11 26.34
CA GLY A 489 -18.11 -1.22 26.83
C GLY A 489 -19.47 -1.90 26.80
N ASP A 490 -20.44 -1.28 26.13
CA ASP A 490 -21.80 -1.81 25.97
C ASP A 490 -21.96 -2.82 24.82
N LEU A 491 -20.92 -3.00 24.00
CA LEU A 491 -20.93 -3.91 22.85
C LEU A 491 -20.49 -5.31 23.28
N GLN A 492 -21.37 -6.29 23.10
CA GLN A 492 -21.09 -7.69 23.42
C GLN A 492 -20.26 -8.33 22.30
N VAL A 493 -19.27 -9.16 22.65
CA VAL A 493 -18.53 -9.99 21.71
C VAL A 493 -19.40 -11.17 21.28
N VAL A 494 -19.67 -11.26 19.99
CA VAL A 494 -20.47 -12.32 19.37
C VAL A 494 -19.59 -13.48 18.91
N GLU A 495 -18.46 -13.13 18.29
CA GLU A 495 -17.50 -14.07 17.71
C GLU A 495 -16.07 -13.56 17.93
N MET A 496 -15.15 -14.48 18.16
CA MET A 496 -13.72 -14.21 18.22
C MET A 496 -12.99 -15.05 17.18
N ARG A 497 -12.18 -14.40 16.33
CA ARG A 497 -11.31 -15.06 15.36
C ARG A 497 -9.86 -14.92 15.82
N ASP A 498 -9.21 -16.06 16.07
CA ASP A 498 -7.77 -16.14 16.35
C ASP A 498 -7.07 -16.73 15.12
N TYR A 499 -6.45 -15.86 14.32
CA TYR A 499 -5.80 -16.28 13.07
C TYR A 499 -4.48 -17.03 13.30
N ASP A 500 -3.86 -16.91 14.49
CA ASP A 500 -2.67 -17.68 14.83
C ASP A 500 -2.99 -19.15 15.12
N LEU A 501 -4.13 -19.39 15.75
CA LEU A 501 -4.65 -20.73 16.04
C LEU A 501 -5.54 -21.31 14.94
N ASP A 502 -5.91 -20.52 13.93
CA ASP A 502 -6.90 -20.87 12.89
C ASP A 502 -8.24 -21.25 13.51
N GLN A 503 -8.75 -20.42 14.44
CA GLN A 503 -9.97 -20.68 15.19
C GLN A 503 -10.91 -19.49 15.17
N THR A 504 -12.17 -19.76 14.81
CA THR A 504 -13.32 -18.87 14.96
C THR A 504 -14.21 -19.44 16.05
N THR A 505 -14.37 -18.74 17.17
CA THR A 505 -15.16 -19.16 18.33
C THR A 505 -16.45 -18.36 18.42
N ASN A 506 -17.58 -19.03 18.36
CA ASN A 506 -18.88 -18.41 18.71
C ASN A 506 -18.95 -18.24 20.23
N MET A 507 -19.07 -17.00 20.71
CA MET A 507 -18.99 -16.70 22.15
C MET A 507 -20.22 -17.14 22.95
N ALA A 508 -21.36 -17.36 22.29
CA ALA A 508 -22.60 -17.83 22.94
C ALA A 508 -22.64 -19.35 23.08
N THR A 509 -22.22 -20.09 22.06
CA THR A 509 -22.30 -21.56 22.01
C THR A 509 -20.99 -22.26 22.38
N GLY A 510 -19.85 -21.57 22.26
CA GLY A 510 -18.51 -22.16 22.38
C GLY A 510 -18.11 -23.03 21.18
N GLU A 511 -18.88 -23.02 20.11
CA GLU A 511 -18.52 -23.72 18.86
C GLU A 511 -17.28 -23.12 18.23
N VAL A 512 -16.37 -23.96 17.76
CA VAL A 512 -15.11 -23.57 17.14
C VAL A 512 -15.06 -24.10 15.71
N THR A 513 -14.78 -23.20 14.76
CA THR A 513 -14.58 -23.51 13.34
C THR A 513 -13.26 -22.89 12.84
N PRO A 514 -12.67 -23.35 11.71
CA PRO A 514 -11.50 -22.68 11.13
C PRO A 514 -11.82 -21.25 10.67
N THR A 515 -10.84 -20.36 10.73
CA THR A 515 -10.94 -19.01 10.14
C THR A 515 -10.95 -19.03 8.62
N GLY A 516 -10.31 -20.05 8.03
CA GLY A 516 -10.15 -20.19 6.57
C GLY A 516 -9.13 -19.22 5.96
N LEU A 517 -8.37 -18.49 6.76
CA LEU A 517 -7.32 -17.57 6.32
C LEU A 517 -5.93 -18.04 6.80
N PRO A 518 -4.85 -17.56 6.17
CA PRO A 518 -3.49 -17.91 6.60
C PRO A 518 -3.22 -17.55 8.06
N LYS A 519 -2.32 -18.30 8.71
CA LYS A 519 -1.90 -18.00 10.08
C LYS A 519 -1.26 -16.62 10.21
N SER A 520 -1.73 -15.87 11.19
CA SER A 520 -1.22 -14.53 11.51
C SER A 520 -1.50 -14.20 12.98
N ASN A 521 -0.57 -13.54 13.66
CA ASN A 521 -0.78 -13.11 15.04
C ASN A 521 -1.76 -11.92 15.11
N VAL A 522 -3.04 -12.20 14.83
CA VAL A 522 -4.15 -11.25 14.79
C VAL A 522 -5.33 -11.83 15.54
N LEU A 523 -6.00 -11.01 16.34
CA LEU A 523 -7.26 -11.32 17.00
C LEU A 523 -8.33 -10.37 16.48
N TYR A 524 -9.46 -10.92 16.05
CA TYR A 524 -10.61 -10.15 15.60
C TYR A 524 -11.83 -10.49 16.47
N PHE A 525 -12.50 -9.47 16.94
CA PHE A 525 -13.71 -9.57 17.75
C PHE A 525 -14.88 -8.98 16.98
N GLU A 526 -15.81 -9.82 16.57
CA GLU A 526 -17.10 -9.36 16.05
C GLU A 526 -18.00 -8.99 17.23
N LEU A 527 -18.58 -7.81 17.16
CA LEU A 527 -19.38 -7.23 18.23
C LEU A 527 -20.84 -7.08 17.78
N THR A 528 -21.73 -6.90 18.74
CA THR A 528 -23.12 -6.57 18.44
C THR A 528 -23.23 -5.28 17.62
N ASN A 529 -24.37 -5.13 16.90
CA ASN A 529 -24.72 -3.94 16.12
C ASN A 529 -23.74 -3.66 14.94
N ASP A 530 -23.29 -4.72 14.27
CA ASP A 530 -22.37 -4.62 13.11
C ASP A 530 -21.08 -3.82 13.44
N SER A 531 -20.60 -3.99 14.68
CA SER A 531 -19.38 -3.38 15.19
C SER A 531 -18.28 -4.42 15.34
N TRP A 532 -17.02 -4.00 15.35
CA TRP A 532 -15.88 -4.91 15.45
C TRP A 532 -14.64 -4.24 16.03
N CYS A 533 -13.72 -5.07 16.54
CA CYS A 533 -12.41 -4.68 17.00
C CYS A 533 -11.36 -5.71 16.57
N CYS A 534 -10.23 -5.26 16.02
CA CYS A 534 -9.14 -6.13 15.58
C CYS A 534 -7.83 -5.70 16.23
N ALA A 535 -7.18 -6.59 16.97
CA ALA A 535 -5.87 -6.37 17.58
C ALA A 535 -4.78 -7.00 16.70
N ARG A 536 -3.81 -6.18 16.28
CA ARG A 536 -2.71 -6.60 15.39
C ARG A 536 -1.37 -5.99 15.83
N PRO A 537 -0.43 -6.79 16.34
CA PRO A 537 0.94 -6.33 16.57
C PRO A 537 1.68 -6.13 15.25
N SER A 538 2.62 -5.18 15.24
CA SER A 538 3.55 -5.00 14.12
C SER A 538 4.55 -6.16 14.09
N GLY A 539 4.89 -6.62 12.89
CA GLY A 539 5.93 -7.64 12.71
C GLY A 539 7.36 -7.09 12.79
N THR A 540 7.53 -5.77 12.69
CA THR A 540 8.87 -5.14 12.56
C THR A 540 9.21 -4.16 13.68
N GLU A 541 8.20 -3.65 14.38
CA GLU A 541 8.35 -2.64 15.43
C GLU A 541 7.61 -3.05 16.70
N PRO A 542 8.05 -2.63 17.91
CA PRO A 542 7.30 -2.86 19.14
C PRO A 542 6.05 -1.96 19.20
N LYS A 543 5.10 -2.25 18.36
CA LYS A 543 3.85 -1.53 18.18
C LYS A 543 2.67 -2.48 18.04
N ILE A 544 1.55 -2.16 18.67
CA ILE A 544 0.28 -2.86 18.46
C ILE A 544 -0.77 -1.85 17.99
N LYS A 545 -1.57 -2.25 17.03
CA LYS A 545 -2.71 -1.48 16.52
C LYS A 545 -4.00 -2.18 16.85
N PHE A 546 -4.99 -1.39 17.27
CA PHE A 546 -6.37 -1.79 17.40
C PHE A 546 -7.17 -1.04 16.33
N TYR A 547 -7.73 -1.79 15.40
CA TYR A 547 -8.67 -1.28 14.40
C TYR A 547 -10.07 -1.51 14.93
N MET A 548 -10.95 -0.56 14.73
CA MET A 548 -12.32 -0.59 15.25
C MET A 548 -13.27 -0.03 14.22
N GLY A 549 -14.44 -0.64 14.12
CA GLY A 549 -15.54 -0.17 13.28
C GLY A 549 -16.86 -0.27 14.00
N VAL A 550 -17.73 0.69 13.73
CA VAL A 550 -19.09 0.76 14.29
C VAL A 550 -20.10 1.14 13.20
N LYS A 551 -21.37 0.84 13.46
CA LYS A 551 -22.51 1.31 12.66
C LYS A 551 -23.41 2.20 13.50
N GLY A 552 -23.63 3.42 13.03
CA GLY A 552 -24.51 4.39 13.65
C GLY A 552 -25.85 4.55 12.90
N THR A 553 -26.73 5.33 13.49
CA THR A 553 -28.00 5.80 12.91
C THR A 553 -27.89 7.19 12.30
N GLY A 554 -26.74 7.85 12.45
CA GLY A 554 -26.38 9.16 11.93
C GLY A 554 -24.89 9.41 12.16
N LEU A 555 -24.33 10.51 11.61
CA LEU A 555 -22.92 10.86 11.74
C LEU A 555 -22.49 11.03 13.20
N ASP A 556 -23.28 11.77 14.00
CA ASP A 556 -22.96 12.03 15.41
C ASP A 556 -23.06 10.76 16.26
N ASP A 557 -24.05 9.89 15.99
CA ASP A 557 -24.19 8.62 16.67
C ASP A 557 -23.02 7.67 16.35
N ALA A 558 -22.60 7.60 15.09
CA ALA A 558 -21.44 6.80 14.69
C ALA A 558 -20.15 7.33 15.33
N GLN A 559 -19.98 8.66 15.42
CA GLN A 559 -18.85 9.29 16.09
C GLN A 559 -18.83 8.95 17.58
N ALA A 560 -19.94 9.12 18.28
CA ALA A 560 -20.04 8.80 19.72
C ALA A 560 -19.75 7.31 19.99
N LYS A 561 -20.27 6.39 19.14
CA LYS A 561 -20.03 4.95 19.27
C LYS A 561 -18.57 4.57 19.08
N VAL A 562 -17.90 5.13 18.06
CA VAL A 562 -16.47 4.79 17.81
C VAL A 562 -15.58 5.34 18.90
N GLU A 563 -15.90 6.50 19.48
CA GLU A 563 -15.20 7.06 20.64
C GLU A 563 -15.39 6.17 21.89
N ALA A 564 -16.64 5.76 22.17
CA ALA A 564 -16.93 4.85 23.28
C ALA A 564 -16.20 3.50 23.14
N LEU A 565 -16.17 2.92 21.93
CA LEU A 565 -15.43 1.69 21.66
C LEU A 565 -13.91 1.89 21.86
N THR A 566 -13.38 3.03 21.43
CA THR A 566 -11.96 3.38 21.63
C THR A 566 -11.61 3.45 23.13
N GLU A 567 -12.43 4.09 23.94
CA GLU A 567 -12.22 4.17 25.40
C GLU A 567 -12.34 2.77 26.05
N ALA A 568 -13.28 1.94 25.58
CA ALA A 568 -13.40 0.56 26.05
C ALA A 568 -12.14 -0.29 25.73
N VAL A 569 -11.54 -0.12 24.55
CA VAL A 569 -10.26 -0.76 24.18
C VAL A 569 -9.14 -0.27 25.09
N LYS A 570 -9.02 1.02 25.33
CA LYS A 570 -7.99 1.58 26.23
C LYS A 570 -8.11 1.04 27.66
N ALA A 571 -9.33 0.83 28.14
CA ALA A 571 -9.60 0.32 29.49
C ALA A 571 -9.23 -1.18 29.66
N LEU A 572 -9.06 -1.94 28.58
CA LEU A 572 -8.66 -3.35 28.60
C LEU A 572 -7.13 -3.54 28.64
N LEU A 573 -6.38 -2.50 28.29
CA LEU A 573 -4.93 -2.54 28.15
C LEU A 573 -4.23 -2.15 29.47
#